data_1b45aa3dad18e3a57a50895efd342afb
#
_entry.id   1b45aa3dad18e3a57a50895efd342afb
#
_cell.length_a   1.000
_cell.length_b   1.000
_cell.length_c   1.000
_cell.angle_alpha   90.00
_cell.angle_beta   90.00
_cell.angle_gamma   90.00
#
_symmetry.space_group_name_H-M   'P 1'
#
loop_
_entity.id
_entity.type
_entity.pdbx_description
1 polymer ?
#
loop_
_entity_poly.entity_id
_entity_poly.type
_entity_poly.pdbx_seq_one_letter_code
_entity_poly.pdbx_strand_id
1 'polypeptide(L)'
;VITHGWPGSVLELIKTIGPLTDPGAFGGRAEDAFDVVMPSLPGYGFSAHPSESGWGPERIGSAWDVLMKRLGYTRYVAQGGDYGAVVTHAMGRQAPAGLLGIHVNLPATVPLEVLPAVGGGPSPSGLSEKERAALDQVITAAMRDTAYSLMMGTKPQTIGYSLNDSPVGLAAWMLGHPGFNRWAFGSDPGQPTTDEVLDDITLYWLTSSPTSAARSYWENHGRSPLVAAAQMTAEISIPTAVTAFPGELYVAPESWARRAYPKLVYFHEAERGGHFAALEEPELFSQELRAAFRSLR
;
A
#
# COMPACT_ATOMS: atom_id res chain seq x y z
N VAL A 1 -2.82 12.71 -3.79
CA VAL A 1 -3.73 11.73 -3.16
C VAL A 1 -2.93 10.62 -2.52
N ILE A 2 -3.31 10.20 -1.30
CA ILE A 2 -2.66 9.12 -0.56
C ILE A 2 -3.69 8.02 -0.33
N THR A 3 -3.35 6.77 -0.68
CA THR A 3 -4.26 5.62 -0.57
C THR A 3 -3.73 4.62 0.44
N HIS A 4 -4.54 4.33 1.46
CA HIS A 4 -4.24 3.34 2.50
C HIS A 4 -4.40 1.90 2.00
N GLY A 5 -4.08 0.92 2.85
CA GLY A 5 -4.25 -0.50 2.58
C GLY A 5 -5.04 -1.26 3.63
N TRP A 6 -4.95 -2.58 3.64
CA TRP A 6 -5.56 -3.49 4.60
C TRP A 6 -4.47 -4.14 5.49
N PRO A 7 -4.67 -4.35 6.78
CA PRO A 7 -5.83 -4.01 7.61
C PRO A 7 -5.84 -2.57 8.13
N GLY A 8 -5.01 -1.69 7.59
CA GLY A 8 -5.04 -0.27 7.87
C GLY A 8 -6.28 0.41 7.30
N SER A 9 -6.37 1.70 7.54
CA SER A 9 -7.42 2.57 7.03
C SER A 9 -6.89 3.98 6.82
N VAL A 10 -7.77 4.93 6.56
CA VAL A 10 -7.40 6.36 6.55
C VAL A 10 -6.73 6.81 7.87
N LEU A 11 -6.94 6.09 8.98
CA LEU A 11 -6.33 6.41 10.28
C LEU A 11 -4.80 6.23 10.27
N GLU A 12 -4.26 5.30 9.48
CA GLU A 12 -2.81 5.12 9.36
C GLU A 12 -2.09 6.36 8.81
N LEU A 13 -2.84 7.23 8.11
CA LEU A 13 -2.31 8.40 7.41
C LEU A 13 -2.43 9.71 8.21
N ILE A 14 -3.23 9.75 9.27
CA ILE A 14 -3.60 10.99 9.98
C ILE A 14 -2.39 11.74 10.52
N LYS A 15 -1.39 11.03 11.05
CA LYS A 15 -0.17 11.64 11.60
C LYS A 15 0.67 12.36 10.54
N THR A 16 0.47 12.06 9.26
CA THR A 16 1.22 12.70 8.17
C THR A 16 0.62 14.04 7.72
N ILE A 17 -0.59 14.37 8.16
CA ILE A 17 -1.29 15.60 7.74
C ILE A 17 -0.42 16.84 8.06
N GLY A 18 -0.06 17.04 9.32
CA GLY A 18 0.77 18.18 9.73
C GLY A 18 2.09 18.26 8.95
N PRO A 19 2.92 17.20 8.98
CA PRO A 19 4.19 17.18 8.26
C PRO A 19 4.09 17.44 6.76
N LEU A 20 2.97 17.09 6.11
CA LEU A 20 2.78 17.30 4.67
C LEU A 20 2.15 18.65 4.34
N THR A 21 1.24 19.19 5.19
CA THR A 21 0.53 20.43 4.90
C THR A 21 1.25 21.68 5.43
N ASP A 22 2.00 21.53 6.52
CA ASP A 22 2.83 22.60 7.11
C ASP A 22 4.25 22.09 7.41
N PRO A 23 5.04 21.71 6.39
CA PRO A 23 6.37 21.15 6.58
C PRO A 23 7.31 22.11 7.34
N GLY A 24 7.07 23.41 7.33
CA GLY A 24 7.88 24.38 8.07
C GLY A 24 7.89 24.14 9.58
N ALA A 25 6.75 23.72 10.15
CA ALA A 25 6.63 23.34 11.56
C ALA A 25 7.36 22.02 11.91
N PHE A 26 7.75 21.22 10.89
CA PHE A 26 8.38 19.91 11.02
C PHE A 26 9.78 19.86 10.36
N GLY A 27 10.51 20.98 10.37
CA GLY A 27 11.89 21.05 9.87
C GLY A 27 12.05 20.98 8.35
N GLY A 28 10.95 21.05 7.59
CA GLY A 28 10.94 21.14 6.14
C GLY A 28 10.87 22.58 5.64
N ARG A 29 10.63 22.74 4.35
CA ARG A 29 10.51 24.05 3.70
C ARG A 29 9.07 24.30 3.33
N ALA A 30 8.58 25.54 3.47
CA ALA A 30 7.18 25.89 3.19
C ALA A 30 6.76 25.56 1.73
N GLU A 31 7.69 25.73 0.78
CA GLU A 31 7.45 25.35 -0.62
C GLU A 31 7.30 23.84 -0.86
N ASP A 32 7.63 23.00 0.13
CA ASP A 32 7.45 21.55 0.07
C ASP A 32 6.06 21.09 0.60
N ALA A 33 5.15 22.04 0.92
CA ALA A 33 3.79 21.74 1.36
C ALA A 33 2.93 21.09 0.26
N PHE A 34 2.01 20.25 0.68
CA PHE A 34 0.99 19.60 -0.15
C PHE A 34 -0.41 19.94 0.33
N ASP A 35 -1.35 20.08 -0.58
CA ASP A 35 -2.73 19.76 -0.29
C ASP A 35 -2.88 18.24 -0.24
N VAL A 36 -3.52 17.70 0.80
CA VAL A 36 -3.59 16.26 1.01
C VAL A 36 -5.02 15.76 0.87
N VAL A 37 -5.22 14.74 0.04
CA VAL A 37 -6.49 14.03 -0.14
C VAL A 37 -6.28 12.58 0.25
N MET A 38 -6.95 12.11 1.31
CA MET A 38 -6.84 10.77 1.89
C MET A 38 -8.21 10.07 1.87
N PRO A 39 -8.64 9.52 0.73
CA PRO A 39 -9.94 8.86 0.66
C PRO A 39 -9.88 7.49 1.31
N SER A 40 -10.92 7.09 2.05
CA SER A 40 -11.15 5.68 2.35
C SER A 40 -11.40 4.92 1.04
N LEU A 41 -10.77 3.76 0.88
CA LEU A 41 -11.03 2.88 -0.26
C LEU A 41 -12.53 2.52 -0.35
N PRO A 42 -13.10 2.33 -1.55
CA PRO A 42 -14.47 1.85 -1.70
C PRO A 42 -14.68 0.55 -0.91
N GLY A 43 -15.68 0.55 -0.04
CA GLY A 43 -15.96 -0.58 0.86
C GLY A 43 -15.18 -0.59 2.17
N TYR A 44 -14.41 0.47 2.45
CA TYR A 44 -13.64 0.65 3.68
C TYR A 44 -14.14 1.89 4.44
N GLY A 45 -14.14 1.81 5.75
CA GLY A 45 -14.37 2.94 6.64
C GLY A 45 -15.58 3.78 6.24
N PHE A 46 -15.35 5.04 5.93
CA PHE A 46 -16.43 6.00 5.63
C PHE A 46 -16.88 6.00 4.15
N SER A 47 -16.22 5.25 3.28
CA SER A 47 -16.66 5.13 1.88
C SER A 47 -17.78 4.12 1.72
N ALA A 48 -18.68 4.38 0.75
CA ALA A 48 -19.77 3.49 0.45
C ALA A 48 -19.28 2.06 0.08
N HIS A 49 -20.06 1.07 0.51
CA HIS A 49 -19.81 -0.32 0.12
C HIS A 49 -20.31 -0.54 -1.32
N PRO A 50 -19.45 -1.02 -2.24
CA PRO A 50 -19.88 -1.33 -3.60
C PRO A 50 -21.01 -2.36 -3.61
N SER A 51 -22.10 -2.05 -4.30
CA SER A 51 -23.26 -2.94 -4.48
C SER A 51 -23.08 -3.91 -5.66
N GLU A 52 -22.07 -3.69 -6.50
CA GLU A 52 -21.76 -4.47 -7.70
C GLU A 52 -20.29 -4.87 -7.73
N SER A 53 -19.95 -5.89 -8.49
CA SER A 53 -18.55 -6.28 -8.77
C SER A 53 -17.89 -5.33 -9.78
N GLY A 54 -16.55 -5.40 -9.87
CA GLY A 54 -15.76 -4.59 -10.81
C GLY A 54 -15.07 -3.39 -10.15
N TRP A 55 -15.09 -3.29 -8.82
CA TRP A 55 -14.34 -2.27 -8.08
C TRP A 55 -12.91 -2.72 -7.75
N GLY A 56 -12.21 -3.21 -8.77
CA GLY A 56 -10.78 -3.52 -8.67
C GLY A 56 -9.90 -2.26 -8.75
N PRO A 57 -8.56 -2.44 -8.63
CA PRO A 57 -7.61 -1.33 -8.55
C PRO A 57 -7.69 -0.34 -9.71
N GLU A 58 -7.96 -0.81 -10.92
CA GLU A 58 -8.08 0.04 -12.11
C GLU A 58 -9.27 1.00 -12.00
N ARG A 59 -10.43 0.50 -11.56
CA ARG A 59 -11.62 1.35 -11.38
C ARG A 59 -11.45 2.32 -10.22
N ILE A 60 -10.80 1.88 -9.14
CA ILE A 60 -10.49 2.75 -7.99
C ILE A 60 -9.52 3.85 -8.42
N GLY A 61 -8.45 3.51 -9.16
CA GLY A 61 -7.51 4.49 -9.70
C GLY A 61 -8.19 5.53 -10.60
N SER A 62 -9.10 5.10 -11.47
CA SER A 62 -9.92 6.01 -12.30
C SER A 62 -10.84 6.88 -11.44
N ALA A 63 -11.41 6.33 -10.36
CA ALA A 63 -12.27 7.09 -9.45
C ALA A 63 -11.47 8.16 -8.68
N TRP A 64 -10.21 7.88 -8.33
CA TRP A 64 -9.33 8.88 -7.71
C TRP A 64 -9.00 10.04 -8.65
N ASP A 65 -8.74 9.77 -9.93
CA ASP A 65 -8.59 10.85 -10.93
C ASP A 65 -9.84 11.72 -11.03
N VAL A 66 -11.02 11.11 -11.05
CA VAL A 66 -12.30 11.85 -11.04
C VAL A 66 -12.46 12.65 -9.74
N LEU A 67 -12.09 12.08 -8.59
CA LEU A 67 -12.16 12.76 -7.30
C LEU A 67 -11.25 14.00 -7.30
N MET A 68 -10.00 13.86 -7.72
CA MET A 68 -9.06 14.98 -7.77
C MET A 68 -9.58 16.12 -8.66
N LYS A 69 -10.13 15.79 -9.84
CA LYS A 69 -10.75 16.76 -10.74
C LYS A 69 -11.96 17.47 -10.12
N ARG A 70 -12.82 16.72 -9.40
CA ARG A 70 -13.98 17.30 -8.68
C ARG A 70 -13.57 18.26 -7.56
N LEU A 71 -12.42 17.99 -6.93
CA LEU A 71 -11.83 18.87 -5.92
C LEU A 71 -11.06 20.05 -6.53
N GLY A 72 -10.98 20.15 -7.86
CA GLY A 72 -10.32 21.24 -8.56
C GLY A 72 -8.82 21.01 -8.86
N TYR A 73 -8.29 19.84 -8.52
CA TYR A 73 -6.87 19.52 -8.77
C TYR A 73 -6.68 19.02 -10.21
N THR A 74 -6.07 19.86 -11.03
CA THR A 74 -5.72 19.52 -12.42
C THR A 74 -4.30 18.94 -12.55
N ARG A 75 -3.48 19.08 -11.50
CA ARG A 75 -2.14 18.51 -11.38
C ARG A 75 -1.99 17.94 -9.98
N TYR A 76 -1.60 16.68 -9.88
CA TYR A 76 -1.44 16.00 -8.60
C TYR A 76 -0.43 14.86 -8.70
N VAL A 77 0.02 14.35 -7.57
CA VAL A 77 0.81 13.14 -7.41
C VAL A 77 0.00 12.11 -6.61
N ALA A 78 0.32 10.83 -6.76
CA ALA A 78 -0.32 9.76 -6.01
C ALA A 78 0.69 8.97 -5.20
N GLN A 79 0.28 8.55 -4.01
CA GLN A 79 1.05 7.67 -3.13
C GLN A 79 0.16 6.52 -2.65
N GLY A 80 0.77 5.34 -2.44
CA GLY A 80 0.11 4.21 -1.80
C GLY A 80 1.09 3.19 -1.23
N GLY A 81 0.67 2.57 -0.13
CA GLY A 81 1.26 1.37 0.47
C GLY A 81 0.26 0.22 0.41
N ASP A 82 0.67 -1.02 0.59
CA ASP A 82 -0.19 -2.21 0.59
C ASP A 82 -1.16 -2.24 -0.61
N TYR A 83 -2.47 -2.41 -0.38
CA TYR A 83 -3.49 -2.34 -1.42
C TYR A 83 -3.52 -0.96 -2.10
N GLY A 84 -3.21 0.10 -1.36
CA GLY A 84 -3.03 1.45 -1.91
C GLY A 84 -1.90 1.52 -2.93
N ALA A 85 -0.82 0.73 -2.78
CA ALA A 85 0.23 0.62 -3.79
C ALA A 85 -0.31 -0.01 -5.08
N VAL A 86 -1.17 -1.02 -4.99
CA VAL A 86 -1.79 -1.65 -6.17
C VAL A 86 -2.68 -0.65 -6.92
N VAL A 87 -3.46 0.16 -6.18
CA VAL A 87 -4.27 1.25 -6.77
C VAL A 87 -3.38 2.31 -7.41
N THR A 88 -2.30 2.72 -6.72
CA THR A 88 -1.34 3.72 -7.23
C THR A 88 -0.62 3.22 -8.48
N HIS A 89 -0.26 1.94 -8.56
CA HIS A 89 0.26 1.32 -9.78
C HIS A 89 -0.78 1.34 -10.91
N ALA A 90 -2.04 1.07 -10.63
CA ALA A 90 -3.11 1.17 -11.62
C ALA A 90 -3.24 2.60 -12.16
N MET A 91 -3.18 3.62 -11.29
CA MET A 91 -3.12 5.03 -11.71
C MET A 91 -1.88 5.31 -12.58
N GLY A 92 -0.73 4.78 -12.20
CA GLY A 92 0.52 4.92 -12.96
C GLY A 92 0.45 4.32 -14.36
N ARG A 93 -0.19 3.14 -14.52
CA ARG A 93 -0.42 2.52 -15.84
C ARG A 93 -1.43 3.30 -16.68
N GLN A 94 -2.49 3.81 -16.06
CA GLN A 94 -3.51 4.62 -16.74
C GLN A 94 -2.96 5.99 -17.14
N ALA A 95 -1.99 6.52 -16.41
CA ALA A 95 -1.32 7.79 -16.65
C ALA A 95 -2.28 8.94 -17.02
N PRO A 96 -3.33 9.23 -16.20
CA PRO A 96 -4.25 10.32 -16.52
C PRO A 96 -3.49 11.65 -16.59
N ALA A 97 -3.91 12.54 -17.47
CA ALA A 97 -3.16 13.77 -17.81
C ALA A 97 -2.78 14.67 -16.60
N GLY A 98 -3.59 14.63 -15.52
CA GLY A 98 -3.31 15.38 -14.29
C GLY A 98 -2.30 14.72 -13.35
N LEU A 99 -2.00 13.43 -13.51
CA LEU A 99 -1.08 12.69 -12.65
C LEU A 99 0.36 12.92 -13.09
N LEU A 100 1.13 13.63 -12.26
CA LEU A 100 2.53 13.99 -12.56
C LEU A 100 3.52 12.86 -12.25
N GLY A 101 3.20 12.01 -11.30
CA GLY A 101 4.02 10.88 -10.87
C GLY A 101 3.42 10.15 -9.69
N ILE A 102 4.01 9.00 -9.38
CA ILE A 102 3.58 8.14 -8.27
C ILE A 102 4.73 7.86 -7.30
N HIS A 103 4.37 7.56 -6.05
CA HIS A 103 5.28 7.03 -5.05
C HIS A 103 4.65 5.78 -4.41
N VAL A 104 5.47 4.75 -4.18
CA VAL A 104 5.05 3.54 -3.49
C VAL A 104 6.09 3.10 -2.47
N ASN A 105 5.64 2.59 -1.33
CA ASN A 105 6.51 1.97 -0.32
C ASN A 105 6.45 0.43 -0.34
N LEU A 106 5.49 -0.15 -1.05
CA LEU A 106 5.46 -1.58 -1.38
C LEU A 106 5.44 -1.73 -2.92
N PRO A 107 6.60 -1.62 -3.60
CA PRO A 107 6.64 -1.76 -5.05
C PRO A 107 6.50 -3.23 -5.45
N ALA A 108 5.41 -3.57 -6.10
CA ALA A 108 5.19 -4.91 -6.65
C ALA A 108 6.03 -5.12 -7.93
N THR A 109 7.35 -5.22 -7.77
CA THR A 109 8.33 -5.25 -8.87
C THR A 109 9.07 -6.56 -8.97
N VAL A 110 8.46 -7.65 -8.54
CA VAL A 110 9.08 -8.99 -8.57
C VAL A 110 9.27 -9.42 -10.04
N PRO A 111 10.50 -9.65 -10.51
CA PRO A 111 10.75 -10.05 -11.90
C PRO A 111 10.13 -11.41 -12.24
N LEU A 112 9.67 -11.56 -13.49
CA LEU A 112 9.02 -12.80 -13.94
C LEU A 112 9.91 -14.03 -13.77
N GLU A 113 11.21 -13.90 -13.98
CA GLU A 113 12.17 -15.01 -13.89
C GLU A 113 12.37 -15.56 -12.47
N VAL A 114 11.99 -14.80 -11.42
CA VAL A 114 12.05 -15.29 -10.03
C VAL A 114 10.76 -15.95 -9.56
N LEU A 115 9.64 -15.73 -10.26
CA LEU A 115 8.34 -16.29 -9.88
C LEU A 115 8.31 -17.81 -9.78
N PRO A 116 9.01 -18.60 -10.64
CA PRO A 116 9.08 -20.04 -10.46
C PRO A 116 9.64 -20.47 -9.09
N ALA A 117 10.63 -19.73 -8.56
CA ALA A 117 11.20 -20.02 -7.24
C ALA A 117 10.20 -19.76 -6.09
N VAL A 118 9.32 -18.74 -6.24
CA VAL A 118 8.23 -18.49 -5.28
C VAL A 118 7.25 -19.67 -5.24
N GLY A 119 7.05 -20.35 -6.36
CA GLY A 119 6.24 -21.58 -6.47
C GLY A 119 6.99 -22.87 -6.10
N GLY A 120 8.20 -22.80 -5.50
CA GLY A 120 9.01 -23.96 -5.11
C GLY A 120 9.91 -24.52 -6.21
N GLY A 121 10.00 -23.84 -7.35
CA GLY A 121 10.96 -24.15 -8.43
C GLY A 121 12.38 -23.67 -8.13
N PRO A 122 13.32 -23.88 -9.07
CA PRO A 122 14.71 -23.46 -8.89
C PRO A 122 14.84 -21.93 -8.90
N SER A 123 15.71 -21.40 -8.04
CA SER A 123 16.09 -19.99 -8.07
C SER A 123 16.94 -19.68 -9.31
N PRO A 124 16.76 -18.52 -9.96
CA PRO A 124 17.60 -18.09 -11.06
C PRO A 124 19.08 -17.98 -10.63
N SER A 125 19.99 -18.25 -11.55
CA SER A 125 21.41 -17.97 -11.36
C SER A 125 21.70 -16.47 -11.53
N GLY A 126 22.76 -15.97 -10.89
CA GLY A 126 23.28 -14.62 -11.11
C GLY A 126 22.58 -13.52 -10.29
N LEU A 127 21.68 -13.83 -9.38
CA LEU A 127 21.11 -12.85 -8.46
C LEU A 127 22.20 -12.27 -7.55
N SER A 128 22.19 -10.95 -7.38
CA SER A 128 22.97 -10.28 -6.34
C SER A 128 22.54 -10.71 -4.94
N GLU A 129 23.32 -10.34 -3.92
CA GLU A 129 22.97 -10.63 -2.52
C GLU A 129 21.64 -9.98 -2.12
N LYS A 130 21.41 -8.71 -2.49
CA LYS A 130 20.15 -8.00 -2.23
C LYS A 130 18.96 -8.67 -2.94
N GLU A 131 19.14 -9.11 -4.18
CA GLU A 131 18.07 -9.78 -4.93
C GLU A 131 17.74 -11.17 -4.35
N ARG A 132 18.75 -11.91 -3.86
CA ARG A 132 18.50 -13.18 -3.15
C ARG A 132 17.75 -12.94 -1.85
N ALA A 133 18.19 -11.96 -1.06
CA ALA A 133 17.49 -11.60 0.19
C ALA A 133 16.03 -11.19 -0.08
N ALA A 134 15.78 -10.39 -1.10
CA ALA A 134 14.43 -10.02 -1.50
C ALA A 134 13.60 -11.23 -1.96
N LEU A 135 14.19 -12.15 -2.74
CA LEU A 135 13.52 -13.39 -3.16
C LEU A 135 13.15 -14.26 -1.95
N ASP A 136 14.06 -14.43 -0.99
CA ASP A 136 13.81 -15.20 0.23
C ASP A 136 12.67 -14.59 1.07
N GLN A 137 12.61 -13.25 1.14
CA GLN A 137 11.51 -12.53 1.78
C GLN A 137 10.17 -12.75 1.04
N VAL A 138 10.17 -12.65 -0.30
CA VAL A 138 8.96 -12.90 -1.13
C VAL A 138 8.48 -14.34 -0.94
N ILE A 139 9.38 -15.33 -0.94
CA ILE A 139 9.03 -16.74 -0.69
C ILE A 139 8.44 -16.89 0.72
N THR A 140 9.07 -16.30 1.72
CA THR A 140 8.60 -16.37 3.11
C THR A 140 7.20 -15.75 3.25
N ALA A 141 7.02 -14.55 2.70
CA ALA A 141 5.72 -13.88 2.69
C ALA A 141 4.65 -14.74 1.99
N ALA A 142 4.95 -15.27 0.80
CA ALA A 142 4.01 -16.10 0.05
C ALA A 142 3.61 -17.38 0.78
N MET A 143 4.54 -18.00 1.53
CA MET A 143 4.30 -19.30 2.19
C MET A 143 3.72 -19.17 3.61
N ARG A 144 3.97 -18.08 4.32
CA ARG A 144 3.67 -17.93 5.75
C ARG A 144 2.73 -16.79 6.09
N ASP A 145 2.81 -15.70 5.33
CA ASP A 145 2.27 -14.41 5.77
C ASP A 145 1.07 -13.94 4.94
N THR A 146 0.74 -14.61 3.82
CA THR A 146 -0.35 -14.19 2.91
C THR A 146 -1.61 -15.07 2.98
N ALA A 147 -1.76 -15.91 3.99
CA ALA A 147 -2.96 -16.76 4.13
C ALA A 147 -4.26 -15.93 4.19
N TYR A 148 -4.22 -14.77 4.84
CA TYR A 148 -5.35 -13.83 4.89
C TYR A 148 -5.73 -13.36 3.48
N SER A 149 -4.75 -12.99 2.67
CA SER A 149 -4.95 -12.52 1.29
C SER A 149 -5.57 -13.61 0.40
N LEU A 150 -5.10 -14.85 0.53
CA LEU A 150 -5.67 -15.99 -0.19
C LEU A 150 -7.12 -16.26 0.22
N MET A 151 -7.43 -16.23 1.52
CA MET A 151 -8.79 -16.41 2.02
C MET A 151 -9.71 -15.30 1.54
N MET A 152 -9.31 -14.05 1.67
CA MET A 152 -10.07 -12.87 1.22
C MET A 152 -10.20 -12.85 -0.31
N GLY A 153 -9.16 -13.24 -1.04
CA GLY A 153 -9.17 -13.31 -2.50
C GLY A 153 -10.02 -14.44 -3.07
N THR A 154 -10.25 -15.51 -2.32
CA THR A 154 -10.99 -16.70 -2.82
C THR A 154 -12.37 -16.85 -2.20
N LYS A 155 -12.55 -16.53 -0.94
CA LYS A 155 -13.78 -16.71 -0.15
C LYS A 155 -14.11 -15.51 0.73
N PRO A 156 -14.19 -14.28 0.14
CA PRO A 156 -14.39 -13.05 0.92
C PRO A 156 -15.67 -13.05 1.75
N GLN A 157 -16.76 -13.59 1.19
CA GLN A 157 -18.03 -13.66 1.87
C GLN A 157 -18.01 -14.65 3.04
N THR A 158 -17.29 -15.77 2.90
CA THR A 158 -17.20 -16.79 3.96
C THR A 158 -16.53 -16.25 5.21
N ILE A 159 -15.36 -15.62 5.07
CA ILE A 159 -14.68 -15.01 6.22
C ILE A 159 -15.43 -13.77 6.73
N GLY A 160 -16.06 -13.05 5.82
CA GLY A 160 -16.83 -11.83 6.12
C GLY A 160 -17.94 -12.04 7.14
N TYR A 161 -18.64 -13.18 7.10
CA TYR A 161 -19.66 -13.49 8.10
C TYR A 161 -19.08 -13.51 9.53
N SER A 162 -17.94 -14.21 9.73
CA SER A 162 -17.29 -14.29 11.04
C SER A 162 -16.75 -12.95 11.50
N LEU A 163 -16.16 -12.17 10.59
CA LEU A 163 -15.55 -10.88 10.91
C LEU A 163 -16.60 -9.79 11.23
N ASN A 164 -17.80 -9.90 10.67
CA ASN A 164 -18.91 -9.00 10.98
C ASN A 164 -19.73 -9.42 12.21
N ASP A 165 -19.55 -10.65 12.72
CA ASP A 165 -20.31 -11.20 13.84
C ASP A 165 -19.53 -11.11 15.17
N SER A 166 -18.21 -11.06 15.13
CA SER A 166 -17.35 -11.08 16.32
C SER A 166 -16.28 -10.00 16.30
N PRO A 167 -16.37 -8.98 17.18
CA PRO A 167 -15.31 -7.97 17.29
C PRO A 167 -13.96 -8.57 17.70
N VAL A 168 -13.96 -9.60 18.54
CA VAL A 168 -12.73 -10.33 18.90
C VAL A 168 -12.20 -11.13 17.71
N GLY A 169 -13.08 -11.73 16.91
CA GLY A 169 -12.70 -12.42 15.68
C GLY A 169 -12.09 -11.47 14.67
N LEU A 170 -12.67 -10.29 14.50
CA LEU A 170 -12.13 -9.22 13.66
C LEU A 170 -10.75 -8.76 14.16
N ALA A 171 -10.63 -8.45 15.45
CA ALA A 171 -9.36 -8.04 16.06
C ALA A 171 -8.27 -9.11 15.84
N ALA A 172 -8.57 -10.38 16.13
CA ALA A 172 -7.63 -11.48 15.93
C ALA A 172 -7.21 -11.63 14.46
N TRP A 173 -8.14 -11.43 13.52
CA TRP A 173 -7.86 -11.49 12.09
C TRP A 173 -6.94 -10.37 11.63
N MET A 174 -7.21 -9.13 12.04
CA MET A 174 -6.40 -7.96 11.68
C MET A 174 -5.01 -8.03 12.34
N LEU A 175 -4.94 -8.38 13.63
CA LEU A 175 -3.68 -8.55 14.36
C LEU A 175 -2.84 -9.73 13.85
N GLY A 176 -3.44 -10.68 13.14
CA GLY A 176 -2.72 -11.76 12.45
C GLY A 176 -1.96 -11.30 11.20
N HIS A 177 -2.20 -10.07 10.70
CA HIS A 177 -1.46 -9.53 9.59
C HIS A 177 0.01 -9.29 9.96
N PRO A 178 0.99 -9.67 9.11
CA PRO A 178 2.42 -9.57 9.45
C PRO A 178 2.88 -8.13 9.77
N GLY A 179 2.27 -7.12 9.17
CA GLY A 179 2.51 -5.71 9.52
C GLY A 179 2.05 -5.38 10.94
N PHE A 180 0.85 -5.84 11.34
CA PHE A 180 0.29 -5.57 12.68
C PHE A 180 0.93 -6.40 13.77
N ASN A 181 1.27 -7.66 13.53
CA ASN A 181 1.82 -8.55 14.56
C ASN A 181 3.24 -8.19 15.00
N ARG A 182 3.95 -7.37 14.23
CA ARG A 182 5.27 -6.86 14.59
C ARG A 182 5.23 -5.78 15.67
N TRP A 183 4.08 -5.19 15.90
CA TRP A 183 3.95 -4.12 16.87
C TRP A 183 3.92 -4.64 18.30
N ALA A 184 4.70 -4.00 19.16
CA ALA A 184 4.74 -4.31 20.59
C ALA A 184 3.66 -3.54 21.39
N PHE A 185 2.63 -3.03 20.71
CA PHE A 185 1.53 -2.26 21.33
C PHE A 185 2.04 -1.13 22.23
N GLY A 186 2.88 -0.26 21.66
CA GLY A 186 3.40 0.90 22.37
C GLY A 186 4.58 0.64 23.30
N SER A 187 5.19 -0.55 23.24
CA SER A 187 6.40 -0.84 24.03
C SER A 187 7.66 -0.21 23.46
N ASP A 188 7.71 0.04 22.14
CA ASP A 188 8.86 0.62 21.47
C ASP A 188 8.54 2.04 20.95
N PRO A 189 9.49 2.99 21.01
CA PRO A 189 9.33 4.30 20.39
C PRO A 189 9.03 4.15 18.87
N GLY A 190 8.05 4.93 18.39
CA GLY A 190 7.63 4.87 16.97
C GLY A 190 6.61 3.78 16.64
N GLN A 191 6.35 2.85 17.57
CA GLN A 191 5.28 1.87 17.36
C GLN A 191 3.90 2.50 17.63
N PRO A 192 2.86 2.07 16.88
CA PRO A 192 1.49 2.47 17.17
C PRO A 192 1.08 2.08 18.60
N THR A 193 0.33 2.96 19.24
CA THR A 193 -0.24 2.66 20.56
C THR A 193 -1.36 1.63 20.45
N THR A 194 -1.68 0.97 21.56
CA THR A 194 -2.83 0.06 21.64
C THR A 194 -4.13 0.76 21.21
N ASP A 195 -4.33 2.01 21.62
CA ASP A 195 -5.53 2.78 21.27
C ASP A 195 -5.59 3.05 19.76
N GLU A 196 -4.49 3.41 19.11
CA GLU A 196 -4.45 3.62 17.66
C GLU A 196 -4.78 2.34 16.87
N VAL A 197 -4.32 1.19 17.33
CA VAL A 197 -4.65 -0.11 16.73
C VAL A 197 -6.12 -0.45 16.97
N LEU A 198 -6.64 -0.19 18.18
CA LEU A 198 -8.05 -0.41 18.52
C LEU A 198 -8.98 0.55 17.78
N ASP A 199 -8.58 1.79 17.55
CA ASP A 199 -9.34 2.75 16.76
C ASP A 199 -9.51 2.26 15.32
N ASP A 200 -8.46 1.72 14.72
CA ASP A 200 -8.53 1.16 13.37
C ASP A 200 -9.45 -0.06 13.30
N ILE A 201 -9.32 -1.01 14.23
CA ILE A 201 -10.22 -2.17 14.35
C ILE A 201 -11.67 -1.72 14.57
N THR A 202 -11.87 -0.72 15.43
CA THR A 202 -13.19 -0.17 15.74
C THR A 202 -13.83 0.50 14.54
N LEU A 203 -13.04 1.19 13.70
CA LEU A 203 -13.54 1.76 12.46
C LEU A 203 -14.14 0.68 11.55
N TYR A 204 -13.40 -0.43 11.34
CA TYR A 204 -13.91 -1.57 10.56
C TYR A 204 -15.19 -2.15 11.16
N TRP A 205 -15.22 -2.32 12.48
CA TRP A 205 -16.37 -2.87 13.18
C TRP A 205 -17.62 -2.00 13.06
N LEU A 206 -17.51 -0.72 13.39
CA LEU A 206 -18.64 0.21 13.41
C LEU A 206 -19.22 0.49 12.01
N THR A 207 -18.36 0.43 10.98
CA THR A 207 -18.80 0.65 9.59
C THR A 207 -19.23 -0.63 8.89
N SER A 208 -19.18 -1.78 9.57
CA SER A 208 -19.49 -3.11 9.00
C SER A 208 -18.70 -3.41 7.71
N SER A 209 -17.46 -2.92 7.63
CA SER A 209 -16.64 -2.99 6.42
C SER A 209 -15.73 -4.24 6.26
N PRO A 210 -15.60 -5.19 7.21
CA PRO A 210 -14.71 -6.32 7.01
C PRO A 210 -15.00 -7.14 5.74
N THR A 211 -16.28 -7.41 5.43
CA THR A 211 -16.66 -8.18 4.24
C THR A 211 -16.37 -7.43 2.95
N SER A 212 -16.68 -6.14 2.90
CA SER A 212 -16.43 -5.31 1.71
C SER A 212 -14.93 -5.10 1.46
N ALA A 213 -14.15 -4.95 2.54
CA ALA A 213 -12.71 -4.91 2.47
C ALA A 213 -12.13 -6.24 1.94
N ALA A 214 -12.63 -7.39 2.42
CA ALA A 214 -12.23 -8.69 1.88
C ALA A 214 -12.52 -8.82 0.38
N ARG A 215 -13.62 -8.26 -0.11
CA ARG A 215 -13.96 -8.28 -1.54
C ARG A 215 -12.95 -7.56 -2.41
N SER A 216 -12.23 -6.54 -1.91
CA SER A 216 -11.19 -5.87 -2.69
C SER A 216 -10.08 -6.82 -3.12
N TYR A 217 -9.71 -7.77 -2.27
CA TYR A 217 -8.76 -8.84 -2.62
C TYR A 217 -9.29 -9.76 -3.71
N TRP A 218 -10.58 -10.12 -3.64
CA TRP A 218 -11.22 -10.91 -4.70
C TRP A 218 -11.29 -10.14 -6.03
N GLU A 219 -11.60 -8.84 -6.00
CA GLU A 219 -11.62 -7.98 -7.18
C GLU A 219 -10.23 -7.81 -7.80
N ASN A 220 -9.17 -7.83 -7.00
CA ASN A 220 -7.80 -7.70 -7.49
C ASN A 220 -7.31 -9.02 -8.10
N HIS A 221 -6.92 -9.97 -7.27
CA HIS A 221 -6.24 -11.19 -7.70
C HIS A 221 -7.12 -12.45 -7.63
N GLY A 222 -8.21 -12.44 -6.86
CA GLY A 222 -9.08 -13.60 -6.72
C GLY A 222 -9.83 -13.95 -7.99
N ARG A 223 -10.11 -12.97 -8.87
CA ARG A 223 -10.78 -13.20 -10.15
C ARG A 223 -9.86 -13.84 -11.19
N SER A 224 -8.57 -13.50 -11.17
CA SER A 224 -7.57 -14.08 -12.08
C SER A 224 -6.16 -13.89 -11.56
N PRO A 225 -5.52 -14.96 -11.07
CA PRO A 225 -4.11 -14.91 -10.66
C PRO A 225 -3.16 -14.46 -11.78
N LEU A 226 -3.50 -14.76 -13.04
CA LEU A 226 -2.71 -14.31 -14.20
C LEU A 226 -2.78 -12.80 -14.41
N VAL A 227 -3.95 -12.19 -14.17
CA VAL A 227 -4.09 -10.73 -14.23
C VAL A 227 -3.29 -10.07 -13.12
N ALA A 228 -3.34 -10.61 -11.90
CA ALA A 228 -2.54 -10.10 -10.79
C ALA A 228 -1.04 -10.17 -11.09
N ALA A 229 -0.54 -11.28 -11.61
CA ALA A 229 0.86 -11.43 -12.00
C ALA A 229 1.26 -10.42 -13.10
N ALA A 230 0.39 -10.22 -14.11
CA ALA A 230 0.64 -9.24 -15.17
C ALA A 230 0.66 -7.80 -14.63
N GLN A 231 -0.18 -7.48 -13.64
CA GLN A 231 -0.18 -6.16 -13.00
C GLN A 231 1.12 -5.87 -12.26
N MET A 232 1.71 -6.88 -11.62
CA MET A 232 2.97 -6.75 -10.88
C MET A 232 4.18 -6.49 -11.79
N THR A 233 4.10 -6.85 -13.07
CA THR A 233 5.21 -6.76 -14.02
C THR A 233 4.98 -5.73 -15.12
N ALA A 234 3.82 -5.08 -15.15
CA ALA A 234 3.50 -4.08 -16.16
C ALA A 234 4.32 -2.80 -15.94
N GLU A 235 5.02 -2.38 -16.99
CA GLU A 235 5.83 -1.17 -17.00
C GLU A 235 5.00 0.08 -16.72
N ILE A 236 5.50 0.97 -15.85
CA ILE A 236 4.92 2.27 -15.56
C ILE A 236 5.83 3.35 -16.15
N SER A 237 5.33 4.05 -17.18
CA SER A 237 6.09 4.99 -17.99
C SER A 237 6.10 6.43 -17.49
N ILE A 238 5.36 6.76 -16.40
CA ILE A 238 5.39 8.07 -15.77
C ILE A 238 6.46 8.13 -14.68
N PRO A 239 6.85 9.34 -14.20
CA PRO A 239 7.76 9.47 -13.07
C PRO A 239 7.30 8.65 -11.87
N THR A 240 8.19 7.78 -11.39
CA THR A 240 7.90 6.88 -10.26
C THR A 240 8.96 7.03 -9.19
N ALA A 241 8.54 7.04 -7.94
CA ALA A 241 9.39 7.10 -6.77
C ALA A 241 9.13 5.90 -5.86
N VAL A 242 10.17 5.43 -5.17
CA VAL A 242 10.10 4.29 -4.24
C VAL A 242 10.84 4.64 -2.97
N THR A 243 10.23 4.38 -1.82
CA THR A 243 10.92 4.28 -0.53
C THR A 243 10.77 2.84 -0.02
N ALA A 244 11.88 2.14 0.14
CA ALA A 244 11.92 0.79 0.67
C ALA A 244 12.17 0.84 2.18
N PHE A 245 11.16 0.48 2.98
CA PHE A 245 11.27 0.42 4.44
C PHE A 245 11.77 -0.94 4.89
N PRO A 246 12.68 -1.02 5.90
CA PRO A 246 13.31 -2.28 6.29
C PRO A 246 12.35 -3.30 6.91
N GLY A 247 11.23 -2.84 7.49
CA GLY A 247 10.19 -3.69 8.08
C GLY A 247 9.06 -4.08 7.13
N GLU A 248 9.16 -3.80 5.82
CA GLU A 248 8.17 -4.19 4.83
C GLU A 248 8.13 -5.72 4.63
N LEU A 249 7.05 -6.25 4.05
CA LEU A 249 6.88 -7.68 3.74
C LEU A 249 8.02 -8.21 2.88
N TYR A 250 8.51 -7.41 1.96
CA TYR A 250 9.80 -7.59 1.32
C TYR A 250 10.43 -6.26 0.94
N VAL A 251 11.74 -6.16 1.05
CA VAL A 251 12.51 -4.97 0.67
C VAL A 251 12.91 -5.10 -0.80
N ALA A 252 12.22 -4.35 -1.67
CA ALA A 252 12.49 -4.40 -3.11
C ALA A 252 13.88 -3.82 -3.42
N PRO A 253 14.77 -4.56 -4.11
CA PRO A 253 16.04 -4.01 -4.55
C PRO A 253 15.83 -2.94 -5.65
N GLU A 254 16.67 -1.92 -5.66
CA GLU A 254 16.64 -0.87 -6.68
C GLU A 254 16.73 -1.44 -8.11
N SER A 255 17.50 -2.52 -8.32
CA SER A 255 17.64 -3.19 -9.61
C SER A 255 16.29 -3.70 -10.16
N TRP A 256 15.43 -4.23 -9.29
CA TRP A 256 14.08 -4.66 -9.68
C TRP A 256 13.16 -3.46 -9.94
N ALA A 257 13.23 -2.43 -9.09
CA ALA A 257 12.44 -1.22 -9.27
C ALA A 257 12.77 -0.52 -10.59
N ARG A 258 14.05 -0.42 -10.96
CA ARG A 258 14.48 0.19 -12.22
C ARG A 258 14.00 -0.56 -13.47
N ARG A 259 13.77 -1.85 -13.36
CA ARG A 259 13.23 -2.67 -14.46
C ARG A 259 11.74 -2.40 -14.69
N ALA A 260 10.97 -2.22 -13.61
CA ALA A 260 9.53 -1.95 -13.67
C ALA A 260 9.21 -0.47 -13.94
N TYR A 261 10.11 0.42 -13.55
CA TYR A 261 9.91 1.87 -13.62
C TYR A 261 11.01 2.54 -14.45
N PRO A 262 10.88 2.62 -15.78
CA PRO A 262 11.89 3.24 -16.64
C PRO A 262 12.18 4.71 -16.29
N LYS A 263 11.19 5.38 -15.69
CA LYS A 263 11.33 6.74 -15.15
C LYS A 263 11.36 6.75 -13.61
N LEU A 264 12.18 5.89 -13.03
CA LEU A 264 12.44 5.92 -11.58
C LEU A 264 13.23 7.20 -11.26
N VAL A 265 12.55 8.18 -10.66
CA VAL A 265 13.11 9.51 -10.34
C VAL A 265 13.65 9.59 -8.92
N TYR A 266 13.24 8.66 -8.06
CA TYR A 266 13.67 8.57 -6.67
C TYR A 266 13.65 7.13 -6.20
N PHE A 267 14.70 6.71 -5.52
CA PHE A 267 14.77 5.43 -4.80
C PHE A 267 15.57 5.64 -3.52
N HIS A 268 14.98 5.28 -2.38
CA HIS A 268 15.66 5.37 -1.09
C HIS A 268 15.35 4.14 -0.23
N GLU A 269 16.39 3.58 0.39
CA GLU A 269 16.26 2.57 1.43
C GLU A 269 16.22 3.30 2.78
N ALA A 270 15.06 3.36 3.42
CA ALA A 270 14.87 4.05 4.68
C ALA A 270 15.58 3.31 5.83
N GLU A 271 16.00 4.08 6.85
CA GLU A 271 16.73 3.51 7.99
C GLU A 271 15.82 2.74 8.96
N ARG A 272 14.53 3.07 9.01
CA ARG A 272 13.52 2.51 9.91
C ARG A 272 12.12 2.63 9.32
N GLY A 273 11.14 2.03 9.97
CA GLY A 273 9.76 1.92 9.53
C GLY A 273 9.47 0.58 8.85
N GLY A 274 8.21 0.24 8.74
CA GLY A 274 7.74 -1.02 8.22
C GLY A 274 6.60 -0.86 7.23
N HIS A 275 5.70 -1.84 7.24
CA HIS A 275 4.59 -1.93 6.31
C HIS A 275 3.64 -0.72 6.39
N PHE A 276 3.39 -0.23 7.60
CA PHE A 276 2.56 0.95 7.87
C PHE A 276 3.42 2.17 8.20
N ALA A 277 4.41 2.45 7.35
CA ALA A 277 5.40 3.51 7.59
C ALA A 277 4.78 4.89 7.88
N ALA A 278 3.62 5.21 7.31
CA ALA A 278 2.90 6.45 7.59
C ALA A 278 2.41 6.56 9.04
N LEU A 279 2.07 5.44 9.68
CA LEU A 279 1.66 5.37 11.08
C LEU A 279 2.85 5.22 12.03
N GLU A 280 3.83 4.38 11.64
CA GLU A 280 5.01 4.05 12.44
C GLU A 280 6.02 5.20 12.48
N GLU A 281 6.29 5.83 11.34
CA GLU A 281 7.33 6.85 11.13
C GLU A 281 6.78 8.03 10.30
N PRO A 282 5.75 8.74 10.78
CA PRO A 282 5.02 9.75 9.99
C PRO A 282 5.89 10.90 9.49
N GLU A 283 6.88 11.33 10.27
CA GLU A 283 7.79 12.40 9.87
C GLU A 283 8.75 11.94 8.77
N LEU A 284 9.37 10.76 8.93
CA LEU A 284 10.25 10.17 7.93
C LEU A 284 9.48 9.91 6.63
N PHE A 285 8.30 9.27 6.73
CA PHE A 285 7.43 9.03 5.57
C PHE A 285 7.11 10.33 4.82
N SER A 286 6.79 11.40 5.54
CA SER A 286 6.50 12.70 4.95
C SER A 286 7.73 13.36 4.32
N GLN A 287 8.93 13.19 4.93
CA GLN A 287 10.20 13.64 4.33
C GLN A 287 10.47 12.92 3.01
N GLU A 288 10.26 11.61 2.98
CA GLU A 288 10.40 10.79 1.77
C GLU A 288 9.48 11.29 0.64
N LEU A 289 8.20 11.55 0.94
CA LEU A 289 7.27 12.09 -0.07
C LEU A 289 7.68 13.47 -0.60
N ARG A 290 8.15 14.36 0.29
CA ARG A 290 8.66 15.68 -0.12
C ARG A 290 9.88 15.55 -1.03
N ALA A 291 10.82 14.66 -0.69
CA ALA A 291 12.01 14.41 -1.50
C ALA A 291 11.65 13.77 -2.86
N ALA A 292 10.80 12.75 -2.84
CA ALA A 292 10.37 12.00 -4.02
C ALA A 292 9.71 12.88 -5.08
N PHE A 293 8.87 13.83 -4.66
CA PHE A 293 8.10 14.65 -5.59
C PHE A 293 8.69 16.05 -5.86
N ARG A 294 9.85 16.36 -5.29
CA ARG A 294 10.46 17.69 -5.44
C ARG A 294 10.71 18.08 -6.91
N SER A 295 11.10 17.12 -7.75
CA SER A 295 11.35 17.36 -9.16
C SER A 295 10.09 17.50 -10.02
N LEU A 296 8.90 17.29 -9.48
CA LEU A 296 7.62 17.31 -10.19
C LEU A 296 6.76 18.55 -9.85
N ARG A 297 7.28 19.46 -9.07
CA ARG A 297 6.60 20.71 -8.64
C ARG A 297 6.69 21.82 -9.66
#